data_ff3ec6064e3eb7856fe9d986ec289b62
#
_entry.id   ff3ec6064e3eb7856fe9d986ec289b62
#
_cell.length_a   1.000
_cell.length_b   1.000
_cell.length_c   1.000
_cell.angle_alpha   90.00
_cell.angle_beta   90.00
_cell.angle_gamma   90.00
#
_symmetry.space_group_name_H-M   'P 1'
#
loop_
_entity.id
_entity.type
_entity.pdbx_description
1 polymer ?
#
loop_
_entity_poly.entity_id
_entity_poly.type
_entity_poly.pdbx_seq_one_letter_code
_entity_poly.pdbx_strand_id
1 'polypeptide(L)'
;MAYTKLLPIAAFVTALAGPTWADTDNTGKAMISSGLVLPKMDAAEGRKLYASKGCVVCHAINDIGGEDGPSLNAEFMDSPMNPFEFAARMWRGAESMVELQRDELGDVIELNGEELAAIIAFVHDADEQEKFSEADIPEEIEAMMGHLAEEEESGEGHSEEEESEEAHD
;
A
#
# COMPACT_ATOMS: atom_id res chain seq x y z
N MET A 1 73.50 12.27 -40.61
CA MET A 1 72.68 11.07 -40.37
C MET A 1 71.74 11.41 -39.22
N ALA A 2 70.48 11.73 -39.53
CA ALA A 2 69.53 12.14 -38.56
C ALA A 2 68.53 10.94 -38.34
N TYR A 3 68.49 10.41 -37.13
CA TYR A 3 67.55 9.34 -36.74
C TYR A 3 66.25 9.97 -36.21
N THR A 4 65.21 9.86 -37.00
CA THR A 4 63.85 10.25 -36.58
C THR A 4 63.23 9.12 -35.74
N LYS A 5 63.01 9.36 -34.44
CA LYS A 5 62.35 8.42 -33.54
C LYS A 5 60.82 8.55 -33.71
N LEU A 6 60.19 7.51 -34.26
CA LEU A 6 58.74 7.33 -34.30
C LEU A 6 58.26 6.84 -32.93
N LEU A 7 57.41 7.62 -32.27
CA LEU A 7 56.69 7.24 -31.07
C LEU A 7 55.38 6.51 -31.44
N PRO A 8 55.05 5.37 -30.79
CA PRO A 8 53.77 4.72 -31.03
C PRO A 8 52.65 5.48 -30.33
N ILE A 9 51.62 5.84 -31.09
CA ILE A 9 50.35 6.38 -30.54
C ILE A 9 49.55 5.19 -30.01
N ALA A 10 49.44 5.10 -28.69
CA ALA A 10 48.54 4.16 -28.04
C ALA A 10 47.10 4.70 -28.16
N ALA A 11 46.28 4.04 -28.96
CA ALA A 11 44.85 4.34 -29.05
C ALA A 11 44.13 3.82 -27.78
N PHE A 12 43.68 4.73 -26.92
CA PHE A 12 42.83 4.42 -25.81
C PHE A 12 41.40 4.21 -26.34
N VAL A 13 40.93 2.96 -26.37
CA VAL A 13 39.55 2.62 -26.64
C VAL A 13 38.77 2.77 -25.33
N THR A 14 38.11 3.91 -25.14
CA THR A 14 37.13 4.09 -24.05
C THR A 14 35.85 3.35 -24.44
N ALA A 15 35.64 2.19 -23.81
CA ALA A 15 34.35 1.51 -23.87
C ALA A 15 33.33 2.37 -23.12
N LEU A 16 32.41 3.02 -23.84
CA LEU A 16 31.22 3.64 -23.29
C LEU A 16 30.27 2.51 -22.87
N ALA A 17 30.26 2.19 -21.56
CA ALA A 17 29.19 1.38 -20.99
C ALA A 17 27.91 2.23 -21.07
N GLY A 18 27.04 1.92 -22.02
CA GLY A 18 25.71 2.50 -22.11
C GLY A 18 24.86 2.09 -20.91
N PRO A 19 23.85 2.89 -20.53
CA PRO A 19 22.91 2.51 -19.48
C PRO A 19 22.19 1.21 -19.87
N THR A 20 22.31 0.19 -19.04
CA THR A 20 21.51 -1.03 -19.18
C THR A 20 20.09 -0.68 -18.76
N TRP A 21 19.20 -0.53 -19.72
CA TRP A 21 17.77 -0.41 -19.47
C TRP A 21 17.27 -1.77 -18.97
N ALA A 22 16.52 -1.78 -17.88
CA ALA A 22 15.81 -2.99 -17.45
C ALA A 22 14.82 -3.37 -18.57
N ASP A 23 14.89 -4.62 -19.04
CA ASP A 23 13.92 -5.16 -19.99
C ASP A 23 12.54 -5.20 -19.33
N THR A 24 11.63 -4.36 -19.82
CA THR A 24 10.21 -4.46 -19.51
C THR A 24 9.56 -5.42 -20.51
N ASP A 25 8.85 -6.42 -20.05
CA ASP A 25 8.03 -7.23 -20.94
C ASP A 25 6.89 -6.39 -21.55
N ASN A 26 6.21 -6.92 -22.58
CA ASN A 26 5.13 -6.22 -23.28
C ASN A 26 3.87 -6.00 -22.39
N THR A 27 3.88 -6.45 -21.11
CA THR A 27 2.81 -6.27 -20.13
C THR A 27 3.10 -5.14 -19.14
N GLY A 28 4.25 -4.46 -19.26
CA GLY A 28 4.68 -3.39 -18.35
C GLY A 28 5.30 -3.90 -17.04
N LYS A 29 5.61 -5.18 -16.96
CA LYS A 29 6.24 -5.82 -15.79
C LYS A 29 7.77 -5.79 -15.91
N ALA A 30 8.45 -5.45 -14.81
CA ALA A 30 9.90 -5.44 -14.74
C ALA A 30 10.47 -6.83 -14.44
N MET A 31 11.27 -7.39 -15.34
CA MET A 31 12.06 -8.60 -15.08
C MET A 31 13.18 -8.27 -14.10
N ILE A 32 13.15 -8.85 -12.90
CA ILE A 32 14.18 -8.65 -11.87
C ILE A 32 15.21 -9.78 -11.81
N SER A 33 14.83 -10.96 -12.27
CA SER A 33 15.75 -12.09 -12.48
C SER A 33 15.06 -13.16 -13.32
N SER A 34 15.81 -14.23 -13.69
CA SER A 34 15.22 -15.37 -14.41
C SER A 34 14.05 -15.97 -13.65
N GLY A 35 12.86 -15.92 -14.22
CA GLY A 35 11.63 -16.46 -13.65
C GLY A 35 10.95 -15.58 -12.59
N LEU A 36 11.47 -14.37 -12.33
CA LEU A 36 10.87 -13.41 -11.40
C LEU A 36 10.52 -12.10 -12.10
N VAL A 37 9.27 -11.70 -11.98
CA VAL A 37 8.72 -10.45 -12.52
C VAL A 37 8.08 -9.67 -11.38
N LEU A 38 8.28 -8.35 -11.34
CA LEU A 38 7.47 -7.48 -10.51
C LEU A 38 6.22 -7.05 -11.28
N PRO A 39 5.04 -7.08 -10.67
CA PRO A 39 3.84 -6.49 -11.23
C PRO A 39 4.03 -4.98 -11.48
N LYS A 40 3.18 -4.41 -12.35
CA LYS A 40 3.13 -2.96 -12.52
C LYS A 40 2.69 -2.30 -11.21
N MET A 41 3.45 -1.31 -10.76
CA MET A 41 3.10 -0.46 -9.63
C MET A 41 2.22 0.70 -10.14
N ASP A 42 0.88 0.52 -10.11
CA ASP A 42 -0.11 1.46 -10.67
C ASP A 42 -0.93 2.10 -9.54
N ALA A 43 -0.51 3.30 -9.09
CA ALA A 43 -1.15 3.99 -7.98
C ALA A 43 -2.61 4.38 -8.28
N ALA A 44 -2.93 4.74 -9.53
CA ALA A 44 -4.30 5.09 -9.90
C ALA A 44 -5.26 3.88 -9.87
N GLU A 45 -4.77 2.71 -10.25
CA GLU A 45 -5.53 1.46 -10.07
C GLU A 45 -5.60 1.08 -8.58
N GLY A 46 -4.51 1.29 -7.83
CA GLY A 46 -4.46 1.05 -6.39
C GLY A 46 -5.49 1.87 -5.62
N ARG A 47 -5.72 3.14 -5.99
CA ARG A 47 -6.76 4.00 -5.41
C ARG A 47 -8.16 3.40 -5.54
N LYS A 48 -8.50 2.89 -6.73
CA LYS A 48 -9.80 2.24 -6.95
C LYS A 48 -9.93 0.93 -6.19
N LEU A 49 -8.86 0.11 -6.17
CA LEU A 49 -8.85 -1.15 -5.45
C LEU A 49 -8.93 -0.95 -3.94
N TYR A 50 -8.25 0.06 -3.39
CA TYR A 50 -8.32 0.42 -1.99
C TYR A 50 -9.76 0.67 -1.54
N ALA A 51 -10.52 1.44 -2.32
CA ALA A 51 -11.94 1.69 -2.06
C ALA A 51 -12.80 0.43 -2.30
N SER A 52 -12.71 -0.15 -3.50
CA SER A 52 -13.64 -1.21 -3.94
C SER A 52 -13.42 -2.56 -3.26
N LYS A 53 -12.22 -2.83 -2.75
CA LYS A 53 -11.93 -4.04 -1.96
C LYS A 53 -12.27 -3.88 -0.48
N GLY A 54 -12.69 -2.70 -0.03
CA GLY A 54 -13.08 -2.45 1.35
C GLY A 54 -11.92 -2.15 2.31
N CYS A 55 -10.70 -1.89 1.82
CA CYS A 55 -9.58 -1.48 2.69
C CYS A 55 -9.92 -0.20 3.47
N VAL A 56 -10.70 0.70 2.86
CA VAL A 56 -11.17 1.97 3.41
C VAL A 56 -12.10 1.81 4.61
N VAL A 57 -12.73 0.64 4.80
CA VAL A 57 -13.62 0.40 5.94
C VAL A 57 -12.85 0.48 7.27
N CYS A 58 -11.63 -0.08 7.30
CA CYS A 58 -10.80 -0.14 8.52
C CYS A 58 -9.59 0.81 8.49
N HIS A 59 -9.15 1.26 7.31
CA HIS A 59 -7.95 2.11 7.16
C HIS A 59 -8.31 3.47 6.55
N ALA A 60 -7.78 4.55 7.10
CA ALA A 60 -7.96 5.89 6.54
C ALA A 60 -6.78 6.32 5.66
N ILE A 61 -7.10 7.11 4.62
CA ILE A 61 -6.18 7.93 3.84
C ILE A 61 -6.75 9.35 3.77
N ASN A 62 -5.98 10.36 4.20
CA ASN A 62 -6.40 11.78 4.26
C ASN A 62 -7.73 11.98 5.02
N ASP A 63 -7.84 11.32 6.16
CA ASP A 63 -9.02 11.32 7.05
C ASP A 63 -10.31 10.73 6.43
N ILE A 64 -10.18 10.01 5.30
CA ILE A 64 -11.28 9.28 4.67
C ILE A 64 -11.07 7.79 4.90
N GLY A 65 -11.95 7.16 5.68
CA GLY A 65 -11.89 5.74 6.04
C GLY A 65 -12.05 5.50 7.52
N GLY A 66 -12.00 4.22 7.93
CA GLY A 66 -12.09 3.79 9.32
C GLY A 66 -10.79 3.92 10.11
N GLU A 67 -10.89 3.73 11.43
CA GLU A 67 -9.79 3.89 12.39
C GLU A 67 -9.34 2.56 13.03
N ASP A 68 -10.00 1.42 12.73
CA ASP A 68 -9.65 0.10 13.27
C ASP A 68 -8.27 -0.39 12.86
N GLY A 69 -7.81 0.06 11.69
CA GLY A 69 -6.48 -0.18 11.19
C GLY A 69 -5.59 1.07 11.22
N PRO A 70 -4.26 0.92 11.12
CA PRO A 70 -3.38 2.07 11.03
C PRO A 70 -3.66 2.89 9.77
N SER A 71 -3.56 4.23 9.87
CA SER A 71 -3.63 5.12 8.71
C SER A 71 -2.58 4.74 7.66
N LEU A 72 -2.99 4.78 6.39
CA LEU A 72 -2.16 4.46 5.23
C LEU A 72 -1.75 5.71 4.44
N ASN A 73 -1.70 6.88 5.09
CA ASN A 73 -1.19 8.10 4.47
C ASN A 73 0.26 7.92 4.01
N ALA A 74 0.59 8.46 2.83
CA ALA A 74 1.92 8.38 2.25
C ALA A 74 3.01 8.99 3.15
N GLU A 75 2.67 9.99 3.96
CA GLU A 75 3.58 10.61 4.92
C GLU A 75 4.07 9.65 6.03
N PHE A 76 3.31 8.60 6.32
CA PHE A 76 3.69 7.58 7.31
C PHE A 76 4.42 6.39 6.70
N MET A 77 4.57 6.37 5.37
CA MET A 77 5.28 5.31 4.66
C MET A 77 6.78 5.62 4.59
N ASP A 78 7.60 4.56 4.72
CA ASP A 78 9.04 4.70 4.52
C ASP A 78 9.33 5.06 3.05
N SER A 79 10.20 6.04 2.81
CA SER A 79 10.56 6.45 1.45
C SER A 79 12.09 6.54 1.30
N PRO A 80 12.71 5.71 0.44
CA PRO A 80 12.09 4.64 -0.37
C PRO A 80 11.76 3.38 0.45
N MET A 81 10.70 2.66 0.07
CA MET A 81 10.34 1.37 0.66
C MET A 81 10.47 0.21 -0.34
N ASN A 82 10.92 -0.92 0.16
CA ASN A 82 10.82 -2.18 -0.55
C ASN A 82 9.36 -2.68 -0.49
N PRO A 83 8.68 -2.94 -1.63
CA PRO A 83 7.29 -3.38 -1.62
C PRO A 83 7.06 -4.71 -0.87
N PHE A 84 8.06 -5.57 -0.80
CA PHE A 84 7.98 -6.80 0.01
C PHE A 84 7.99 -6.52 1.52
N GLU A 85 8.55 -5.38 1.98
CA GLU A 85 8.46 -5.00 3.38
C GLU A 85 7.02 -4.60 3.75
N PHE A 86 6.29 -3.93 2.86
CA PHE A 86 4.88 -3.67 3.06
C PHE A 86 4.08 -4.97 3.19
N ALA A 87 4.26 -5.92 2.26
CA ALA A 87 3.63 -7.24 2.34
C ALA A 87 4.01 -8.00 3.63
N ALA A 88 5.26 -7.89 4.09
CA ALA A 88 5.70 -8.49 5.35
C ALA A 88 5.06 -7.84 6.58
N ARG A 89 4.78 -6.53 6.55
CA ARG A 89 4.02 -5.84 7.61
C ARG A 89 2.58 -6.33 7.64
N MET A 90 1.91 -6.44 6.49
CA MET A 90 0.58 -7.04 6.39
C MET A 90 0.55 -8.46 6.95
N TRP A 91 1.55 -9.29 6.61
CA TRP A 91 1.66 -10.65 7.12
C TRP A 91 1.77 -10.72 8.64
N ARG A 92 2.53 -9.80 9.26
CA ARG A 92 2.65 -9.74 10.74
C ARG A 92 1.35 -9.38 11.44
N GLY A 93 0.50 -8.57 10.82
CA GLY A 93 -0.81 -8.17 11.30
C GLY A 93 -1.97 -9.00 10.75
N ALA A 94 -1.70 -10.07 10.00
CA ALA A 94 -2.72 -10.77 9.23
C ALA A 94 -3.82 -11.40 10.09
N GLU A 95 -3.51 -11.89 11.30
CA GLU A 95 -4.50 -12.52 12.18
C GLU A 95 -5.62 -11.54 12.54
N SER A 96 -5.26 -10.39 13.13
CA SER A 96 -6.24 -9.36 13.53
C SER A 96 -6.96 -8.76 12.32
N MET A 97 -6.23 -8.49 11.22
CA MET A 97 -6.81 -7.93 10.01
C MET A 97 -7.84 -8.88 9.37
N VAL A 98 -7.58 -10.19 9.36
CA VAL A 98 -8.50 -11.20 8.81
C VAL A 98 -9.72 -11.39 9.73
N GLU A 99 -9.56 -11.29 11.05
CA GLU A 99 -10.67 -11.33 12.00
C GLU A 99 -11.61 -10.15 11.76
N LEU A 100 -11.09 -8.92 11.77
CA LEU A 100 -11.88 -7.71 11.47
C LEU A 100 -12.56 -7.76 10.10
N GLN A 101 -11.89 -8.22 9.05
CA GLN A 101 -12.52 -8.36 7.73
C GLN A 101 -13.75 -9.28 7.76
N ARG A 102 -13.72 -10.38 8.53
CA ARG A 102 -14.87 -11.26 8.65
C ARG A 102 -16.03 -10.60 9.41
N ASP A 103 -15.69 -9.83 10.43
CA ASP A 103 -16.69 -9.17 11.27
C ASP A 103 -17.31 -7.98 10.54
N GLU A 104 -16.51 -7.14 9.89
CA GLU A 104 -16.94 -5.88 9.29
C GLU A 104 -17.41 -6.02 7.82
N LEU A 105 -16.75 -6.87 7.05
CA LEU A 105 -17.04 -7.06 5.63
C LEU A 105 -17.83 -8.36 5.35
N GLY A 106 -17.95 -9.25 6.34
CA GLY A 106 -18.57 -10.56 6.19
C GLY A 106 -17.72 -11.61 5.46
N ASP A 107 -16.58 -11.23 4.88
CA ASP A 107 -15.65 -12.14 4.20
C ASP A 107 -14.22 -11.57 4.21
N VAL A 108 -13.26 -12.40 3.84
CA VAL A 108 -11.85 -12.01 3.76
C VAL A 108 -11.53 -11.45 2.38
N ILE A 109 -10.87 -10.28 2.32
CA ILE A 109 -10.45 -9.66 1.08
C ILE A 109 -9.45 -10.56 0.34
N GLU A 110 -9.78 -10.96 -0.87
CA GLU A 110 -8.86 -11.67 -1.75
C GLU A 110 -8.08 -10.68 -2.63
N LEU A 111 -6.75 -10.80 -2.59
CA LEU A 111 -5.82 -10.03 -3.42
C LEU A 111 -4.91 -10.95 -4.22
N ASN A 112 -4.77 -10.66 -5.50
CA ASN A 112 -3.67 -11.21 -6.29
C ASN A 112 -2.44 -10.30 -6.26
N GLY A 113 -1.33 -10.72 -6.87
CA GLY A 113 -0.08 -9.98 -6.82
C GLY A 113 -0.11 -8.63 -7.56
N GLU A 114 -0.90 -8.52 -8.63
CA GLU A 114 -1.10 -7.28 -9.37
C GLU A 114 -1.92 -6.27 -8.56
N GLU A 115 -2.99 -6.71 -7.92
CA GLU A 115 -3.83 -5.86 -7.06
C GLU A 115 -3.05 -5.37 -5.83
N LEU A 116 -2.30 -6.26 -5.18
CA LEU A 116 -1.45 -5.88 -4.05
C LEU A 116 -0.38 -4.87 -4.46
N ALA A 117 0.27 -5.07 -5.61
CA ALA A 117 1.28 -4.13 -6.10
C ALA A 117 0.68 -2.75 -6.40
N ALA A 118 -0.52 -2.68 -6.97
CA ALA A 118 -1.22 -1.44 -7.22
C ALA A 118 -1.59 -0.71 -5.92
N ILE A 119 -2.10 -1.44 -4.91
CA ILE A 119 -2.41 -0.87 -3.59
C ILE A 119 -1.13 -0.36 -2.92
N ILE A 120 -0.03 -1.13 -2.94
CA ILE A 120 1.27 -0.67 -2.42
C ILE A 120 1.72 0.62 -3.12
N ALA A 121 1.55 0.73 -4.44
CA ALA A 121 1.88 1.96 -5.16
C ALA A 121 1.04 3.14 -4.67
N PHE A 122 -0.27 2.96 -4.48
CA PHE A 122 -1.18 4.00 -4.03
C PHE A 122 -0.85 4.50 -2.61
N VAL A 123 -0.56 3.62 -1.66
CA VAL A 123 -0.26 4.03 -0.28
C VAL A 123 1.09 4.75 -0.14
N HIS A 124 1.93 4.75 -1.19
CA HIS A 124 3.20 5.47 -1.24
C HIS A 124 3.19 6.71 -2.16
N ASP A 125 2.08 6.96 -2.85
CA ASP A 125 1.95 8.05 -3.83
C ASP A 125 1.06 9.17 -3.26
N ALA A 126 1.69 10.19 -2.66
CA ALA A 126 0.98 11.34 -2.09
C ALA A 126 0.15 12.10 -3.14
N ASP A 127 0.67 12.25 -4.37
CA ASP A 127 -0.03 12.96 -5.45
C ASP A 127 -1.30 12.20 -5.89
N GLU A 128 -1.29 10.87 -5.82
CA GLU A 128 -2.48 10.07 -6.11
C GLU A 128 -3.44 10.03 -4.91
N GLN A 129 -2.93 10.04 -3.68
CA GLN A 129 -3.75 10.13 -2.47
C GLN A 129 -4.52 11.46 -2.38
N GLU A 130 -3.95 12.58 -2.87
CA GLU A 130 -4.67 13.87 -2.95
C GLU A 130 -5.95 13.81 -3.81
N LYS A 131 -6.06 12.85 -4.72
CA LYS A 131 -7.23 12.64 -5.58
C LYS A 131 -8.28 11.73 -4.95
N PHE A 132 -7.92 11.04 -3.86
CA PHE A 132 -8.83 10.14 -3.18
C PHE A 132 -9.93 10.94 -2.46
N SER A 133 -11.16 10.50 -2.61
CA SER A 133 -12.34 11.16 -2.05
C SER A 133 -13.44 10.13 -1.77
N GLU A 134 -14.44 10.50 -1.00
CA GLU A 134 -15.64 9.70 -0.76
C GLU A 134 -16.32 9.24 -2.07
N ALA A 135 -16.21 10.02 -3.14
CA ALA A 135 -16.76 9.65 -4.45
C ALA A 135 -16.06 8.43 -5.11
N ASP A 136 -14.89 8.03 -4.62
CA ASP A 136 -14.21 6.80 -5.06
C ASP A 136 -14.76 5.54 -4.36
N ILE A 137 -15.52 5.71 -3.26
CA ILE A 137 -16.03 4.61 -2.44
C ILE A 137 -17.36 4.13 -3.03
N PRO A 138 -17.48 2.81 -3.38
CA PRO A 138 -18.76 2.26 -3.84
C PRO A 138 -19.84 2.34 -2.75
N GLU A 139 -21.09 2.56 -3.15
CA GLU A 139 -22.24 2.67 -2.23
C GLU A 139 -22.36 1.47 -1.25
N GLU A 140 -22.01 0.27 -1.69
CA GLU A 140 -22.02 -0.94 -0.86
C GLU A 140 -20.96 -0.90 0.24
N ILE A 141 -19.80 -0.33 -0.02
CA ILE A 141 -18.71 -0.14 0.95
C ILE A 141 -19.05 1.01 1.90
N GLU A 142 -19.58 2.12 1.38
CA GLU A 142 -20.04 3.25 2.20
C GLU A 142 -21.13 2.83 3.19
N ALA A 143 -22.05 1.95 2.79
CA ALA A 143 -23.08 1.42 3.68
C ALA A 143 -22.49 0.59 4.84
N MET A 144 -21.42 -0.16 4.62
CA MET A 144 -20.70 -0.89 5.68
C MET A 144 -20.07 0.08 6.69
N MET A 145 -19.39 1.14 6.21
CA MET A 145 -18.79 2.17 7.05
C MET A 145 -19.83 2.90 7.92
N GLY A 146 -21.01 3.19 7.36
CA GLY A 146 -22.12 3.83 8.10
C GLY A 146 -22.69 2.96 9.22
N HIS A 147 -22.74 1.65 9.03
CA HIS A 147 -23.24 0.71 10.04
C HIS A 147 -22.31 0.63 11.26
N LEU A 148 -20.99 0.67 11.02
CA LEU A 148 -19.97 0.67 12.07
C LEU A 148 -20.07 1.92 12.96
N ALA A 149 -20.23 3.10 12.37
CA ALA A 149 -20.38 4.35 13.11
C ALA A 149 -21.64 4.34 14.04
N GLU A 150 -22.72 3.68 13.64
CA GLU A 150 -23.92 3.54 14.46
C GLU A 150 -23.74 2.54 15.63
N GLU A 151 -22.91 1.49 15.45
CA GLU A 151 -22.60 0.52 16.50
C GLU A 151 -21.67 1.12 17.56
N GLU A 152 -20.70 1.94 17.19
CA GLU A 152 -19.81 2.65 18.13
C GLU A 152 -20.60 3.64 19.01
N GLU A 153 -21.50 4.45 18.45
CA GLU A 153 -22.34 5.36 19.24
C GLU A 153 -23.27 4.62 20.22
N SER A 154 -23.70 3.41 19.88
CA SER A 154 -24.55 2.61 20.74
C SER A 154 -23.78 1.88 21.86
N GLY A 155 -22.48 1.62 21.67
CA GLY A 155 -21.60 0.92 22.63
C GLY A 155 -21.09 1.80 23.77
N GLU A 156 -20.89 3.10 23.56
CA GLU A 156 -20.40 4.04 24.60
C GLU A 156 -21.44 4.39 25.69
N GLY A 157 -22.70 4.05 25.46
CA GLY A 157 -23.79 4.36 26.40
C GLY A 157 -23.96 3.42 27.63
N HIS A 158 -23.14 2.35 27.77
CA HIS A 158 -23.39 1.31 28.76
C HIS A 158 -22.30 1.11 29.83
N SER A 159 -21.29 1.96 29.96
CA SER A 159 -20.18 1.77 30.91
C SER A 159 -20.17 2.71 32.14
N GLU A 160 -21.18 3.49 32.42
CA GLU A 160 -21.19 4.42 33.58
C GLU A 160 -22.24 4.17 34.67
N GLU A 161 -22.76 2.96 34.87
CA GLU A 161 -23.64 2.67 36.00
C GLU A 161 -23.33 1.36 36.73
N GLU A 162 -22.14 1.17 37.32
CA GLU A 162 -21.91 0.21 38.42
C GLU A 162 -20.65 0.55 39.24
N GLU A 163 -20.64 1.68 39.96
CA GLU A 163 -19.80 1.85 41.15
C GLU A 163 -20.44 2.82 42.17
N SER A 164 -21.45 2.37 42.86
CA SER A 164 -21.76 2.93 44.19
C SER A 164 -22.72 2.00 44.92
N GLU A 165 -22.19 1.10 45.76
CA GLU A 165 -22.76 0.68 47.02
C GLU A 165 -22.01 -0.54 47.59
N GLU A 166 -21.00 -0.28 48.42
CA GLU A 166 -20.76 -1.09 49.65
C GLU A 166 -19.72 -0.38 50.52
N ALA A 167 -20.21 0.47 51.39
CA ALA A 167 -19.52 0.84 52.62
C ALA A 167 -20.57 0.99 53.73
N HIS A 168 -20.79 -0.08 54.50
CA HIS A 168 -21.22 -0.03 55.92
C HIS A 168 -21.45 -1.44 56.45
N ASP A 169 -20.54 -2.04 57.23
CA ASP A 169 -20.63 -2.31 58.67
C ASP A 169 -19.38 -3.08 59.11
#